data_7f1fe743c36ed26170469c7df1ca5ca9
#
_entry.id   7f1fe743c36ed26170469c7df1ca5ca9
#
_cell.length_a   1.000
_cell.length_b   1.000
_cell.length_c   1.000
_cell.angle_alpha   90.00
_cell.angle_beta   90.00
_cell.angle_gamma   90.00
#
_symmetry.space_group_name_H-M   'P 1'
#
loop_
_entity.id
_entity.type
_entity.pdbx_description
1 polymer ?
#
loop_
_entity_poly.entity_id
_entity_poly.type
_entity_poly.pdbx_seq_one_letter_code
_entity_poly.pdbx_strand_id
1 'polypeptide(L)'
;MRKITVFLVIVSLVFLILGFSAFGQNIKYGGTLRVVYAIGSNLIPNFSPYNPSPINILPLIYESLFDVNILNGQTTPLLGTSYKWEDNDLKLVVNIRQGVKWSDGTPFTANDVAFTFNYLKQNPSIDLSGIWAPSSYLESVQATGGNVIFSFYKANTPFFLNLATRPIIPEHIWSRVKNPSEWDNPEPIGTGPFIVKNVNVPNNTVTLTKNPNYWMKGRPYVDNIAYTVVLSNTTALEMLLANKADLVGAFIPNIQQIWANRNPSINKYWWPVYSINILLFNTLKYPFNNSIFRRAVNFAINKSSLEEKAYYNVGGTANPTGIIPLQLDKWMDPTLTPLASELGSYNSQKAQDLLTSIGFKKNSNGRLVGSNGEVLPTFKILVPVGATDFITMAQIISENLKNVGIYTVIDQEAGSTYMTSLMSGTFDMAISSGAGIGPSPYYLYYSEFNPAFSAQIGQTAISDYSRYTNPLVTAALQVFSSTSDLNLQQQAIYTIERIMLMDLPFIPLTNRTMFGEWSESNFTGFPNESDPYSYSEFMGYAGLYGGELMGLNVHLK
;
A
#
# COMPACT_ATOMS: atom_id res chain seq x y z
N MET A 1 26.17 41.05 -61.10
CA MET A 1 24.82 40.43 -61.07
C MET A 1 25.00 38.93 -60.86
N ARG A 2 24.90 38.47 -59.64
CA ARG A 2 24.94 37.03 -59.27
C ARG A 2 23.53 36.67 -58.81
N LYS A 3 22.88 35.76 -59.51
CA LYS A 3 21.58 35.18 -59.19
C LYS A 3 21.75 34.18 -58.05
N ILE A 4 21.09 34.43 -56.92
CA ILE A 4 20.98 33.50 -55.79
C ILE A 4 19.77 32.60 -56.08
N THR A 5 20.01 31.33 -56.36
CA THR A 5 18.97 30.31 -56.51
C THR A 5 18.65 29.77 -55.14
N VAL A 6 17.43 30.02 -54.64
CA VAL A 6 16.90 29.46 -53.39
C VAL A 6 16.45 28.01 -53.67
N PHE A 7 17.11 27.04 -53.06
CA PHE A 7 16.69 25.64 -53.04
C PHE A 7 15.67 25.43 -51.92
N LEU A 8 14.41 25.27 -52.32
CA LEU A 8 13.36 24.78 -51.41
C LEU A 8 13.54 23.27 -51.22
N VAL A 9 14.02 22.85 -50.04
CA VAL A 9 14.00 21.46 -49.64
C VAL A 9 12.62 21.14 -49.05
N ILE A 10 11.79 20.48 -49.82
CA ILE A 10 10.54 19.88 -49.37
C ILE A 10 10.92 18.58 -48.63
N VAL A 11 10.90 18.61 -47.30
CA VAL A 11 11.00 17.42 -46.47
C VAL A 11 9.62 16.75 -46.47
N SER A 12 9.47 15.74 -47.31
CA SER A 12 8.31 14.84 -47.27
C SER A 12 8.40 13.97 -46.01
N LEU A 13 7.63 14.29 -44.97
CA LEU A 13 7.40 13.42 -43.85
C LEU A 13 6.55 12.23 -44.33
N VAL A 14 7.18 11.13 -44.66
CA VAL A 14 6.51 9.85 -44.86
C VAL A 14 6.15 9.34 -43.48
N PHE A 15 4.92 9.54 -43.07
CA PHE A 15 4.34 8.79 -41.94
C PHE A 15 4.27 7.31 -42.36
N LEU A 16 5.25 6.53 -41.90
CA LEU A 16 5.12 5.09 -41.88
C LEU A 16 4.04 4.76 -40.83
N ILE A 17 2.81 4.62 -41.29
CA ILE A 17 1.75 3.96 -40.51
C ILE A 17 2.18 2.48 -40.45
N LEU A 18 2.97 2.14 -39.45
CA LEU A 18 3.09 0.77 -38.99
C LEU A 18 1.69 0.41 -38.48
N GLY A 19 0.94 -0.25 -39.35
CA GLY A 19 -0.29 -0.93 -38.95
C GLY A 19 0.08 -1.94 -37.85
N PHE A 20 -0.06 -1.53 -36.60
CA PHE A 20 -0.31 -2.46 -35.54
C PHE A 20 -1.62 -3.16 -35.92
N SER A 21 -1.51 -4.30 -36.54
CA SER A 21 -2.58 -5.29 -36.52
C SER A 21 -2.79 -5.62 -35.04
N ALA A 22 -3.59 -4.80 -34.37
CA ALA A 22 -4.25 -5.23 -33.17
C ALA A 22 -5.06 -6.46 -33.60
N PHE A 23 -4.54 -7.67 -33.36
CA PHE A 23 -5.37 -8.83 -33.24
C PHE A 23 -6.33 -8.51 -32.08
N GLY A 24 -7.47 -7.91 -32.41
CA GLY A 24 -8.55 -7.71 -31.47
C GLY A 24 -8.93 -9.09 -30.98
N GLN A 25 -8.45 -9.48 -29.81
CA GLN A 25 -9.05 -10.58 -29.08
C GLN A 25 -10.53 -10.25 -29.03
N ASN A 26 -11.38 -11.14 -29.58
CA ASN A 26 -12.83 -11.02 -29.45
C ASN A 26 -13.19 -11.17 -27.98
N ILE A 27 -13.19 -10.05 -27.24
CA ILE A 27 -13.49 -10.03 -25.81
C ILE A 27 -14.92 -10.50 -25.64
N LYS A 28 -15.09 -11.59 -24.86
CA LYS A 28 -16.39 -12.14 -24.56
C LYS A 28 -16.97 -11.45 -23.32
N TYR A 29 -18.23 -11.09 -23.45
CA TYR A 29 -19.01 -10.43 -22.39
C TYR A 29 -19.84 -11.44 -21.62
N GLY A 30 -20.15 -11.11 -20.37
CA GLY A 30 -21.13 -11.84 -19.58
C GLY A 30 -20.54 -12.61 -18.41
N GLY A 31 -21.37 -13.41 -17.78
CA GLY A 31 -21.00 -14.27 -16.67
C GLY A 31 -21.02 -13.60 -15.31
N THR A 32 -20.76 -14.42 -14.29
CA THR A 32 -20.63 -13.98 -12.89
C THR A 32 -19.26 -14.36 -12.38
N LEU A 33 -18.42 -13.35 -12.10
CA LEU A 33 -17.12 -13.52 -11.48
C LEU A 33 -17.31 -13.81 -9.98
N ARG A 34 -16.85 -14.98 -9.51
CA ARG A 34 -16.93 -15.40 -8.11
C ARG A 34 -15.66 -15.02 -7.38
N VAL A 35 -15.76 -14.06 -6.47
CA VAL A 35 -14.65 -13.52 -5.71
C VAL A 35 -14.78 -13.94 -4.26
N VAL A 36 -13.71 -14.46 -3.65
CA VAL A 36 -13.69 -14.94 -2.27
C VAL A 36 -12.52 -14.29 -1.51
N TYR A 37 -12.82 -13.73 -0.34
CA TYR A 37 -11.80 -13.17 0.55
C TYR A 37 -11.85 -13.81 1.93
N ALA A 38 -10.67 -14.18 2.45
CA ALA A 38 -10.51 -14.65 3.83
C ALA A 38 -10.23 -13.46 4.75
N ILE A 39 -11.27 -12.93 5.40
CA ILE A 39 -11.16 -11.74 6.27
C ILE A 39 -11.25 -12.06 7.77
N GLY A 40 -11.43 -13.33 8.15
CA GLY A 40 -11.50 -13.77 9.55
C GLY A 40 -12.78 -13.36 10.30
N SER A 41 -13.77 -12.81 9.60
CA SER A 41 -15.07 -12.38 10.17
C SER A 41 -16.22 -12.66 9.20
N ASN A 42 -17.45 -12.60 9.73
CA ASN A 42 -18.65 -12.64 8.88
C ASN A 42 -18.82 -11.32 8.12
N LEU A 43 -19.59 -11.38 7.03
CA LEU A 43 -19.94 -10.22 6.23
C LEU A 43 -20.70 -9.18 7.06
N ILE A 44 -20.15 -7.96 7.08
CA ILE A 44 -20.85 -6.74 7.51
C ILE A 44 -21.14 -5.94 6.24
N PRO A 45 -22.41 -5.81 5.82
CA PRO A 45 -22.75 -5.14 4.57
C PRO A 45 -22.73 -3.60 4.75
N ASN A 46 -21.56 -3.06 4.97
CA ASN A 46 -21.33 -1.63 5.13
C ASN A 46 -20.82 -1.04 3.83
N PHE A 47 -21.68 -0.30 3.13
CA PHE A 47 -21.38 0.36 1.85
C PHE A 47 -21.07 1.86 2.00
N SER A 48 -20.90 2.36 3.23
CA SER A 48 -20.40 3.72 3.44
C SER A 48 -18.89 3.77 3.23
N PRO A 49 -18.38 4.53 2.25
CA PRO A 49 -16.93 4.61 1.98
C PRO A 49 -16.17 5.38 3.06
N TYR A 50 -16.87 5.98 4.01
CA TYR A 50 -16.32 6.80 5.10
C TYR A 50 -16.54 6.21 6.49
N ASN A 51 -17.00 4.95 6.55
CA ASN A 51 -17.11 4.23 7.82
C ASN A 51 -15.78 3.49 8.11
N PRO A 52 -15.41 3.23 9.38
CA PRO A 52 -14.16 2.55 9.74
C PRO A 52 -13.98 1.14 9.18
N SER A 53 -15.08 0.43 8.86
CA SER A 53 -15.05 -0.96 8.40
C SER A 53 -15.90 -1.16 7.14
N PRO A 54 -15.56 -0.52 6.02
CA PRO A 54 -16.31 -0.67 4.78
C PRO A 54 -16.03 -2.03 4.13
N ILE A 55 -16.92 -2.44 3.24
CA ILE A 55 -16.71 -3.64 2.43
C ILE A 55 -15.64 -3.39 1.34
N ASN A 56 -14.75 -4.36 1.08
CA ASN A 56 -13.59 -4.18 0.18
C ASN A 56 -13.95 -3.88 -1.28
N ILE A 57 -15.15 -4.22 -1.74
CA ILE A 57 -15.59 -4.02 -3.12
C ILE A 57 -16.14 -2.61 -3.43
N LEU A 58 -16.00 -1.67 -2.52
CA LEU A 58 -16.46 -0.29 -2.73
C LEU A 58 -15.89 0.39 -3.99
N PRO A 59 -14.64 0.14 -4.44
CA PRO A 59 -14.14 0.72 -5.68
C PRO A 59 -14.94 0.34 -6.93
N LEU A 60 -15.71 -0.75 -6.87
CA LEU A 60 -16.62 -1.16 -7.95
C LEU A 60 -17.94 -0.37 -7.96
N ILE A 61 -18.26 0.32 -6.86
CA ILE A 61 -19.51 1.08 -6.64
C ILE A 61 -19.24 2.58 -6.71
N TYR A 62 -18.18 3.05 -6.04
CA TYR A 62 -17.78 4.46 -5.96
C TYR A 62 -16.45 4.66 -6.67
N GLU A 63 -16.43 5.49 -7.69
CA GLU A 63 -15.17 5.92 -8.30
C GLU A 63 -14.52 7.05 -7.51
N SER A 64 -13.21 7.13 -7.66
CA SER A 64 -12.39 8.26 -7.24
C SER A 64 -12.05 9.17 -8.43
N LEU A 65 -11.28 10.23 -8.20
CA LEU A 65 -10.81 11.08 -9.28
C LEU A 65 -9.84 10.35 -10.21
N PHE A 66 -8.94 9.58 -9.63
CA PHE A 66 -7.94 8.78 -10.35
C PHE A 66 -7.73 7.45 -9.62
N ASP A 67 -7.51 6.38 -10.38
CA ASP A 67 -6.85 5.19 -9.85
C ASP A 67 -5.35 5.47 -9.80
N VAL A 68 -4.75 5.32 -8.62
CA VAL A 68 -3.29 5.49 -8.42
C VAL A 68 -2.71 4.15 -8.01
N ASN A 69 -2.01 3.53 -8.93
CA ASN A 69 -1.34 2.26 -8.68
C ASN A 69 -0.14 2.48 -7.75
N ILE A 70 -0.29 2.07 -6.49
CA ILE A 70 0.76 2.24 -5.47
C ILE A 70 2.01 1.40 -5.73
N LEU A 71 1.92 0.38 -6.58
CA LEU A 71 3.05 -0.51 -6.88
C LEU A 71 4.09 0.21 -7.76
N ASN A 72 3.62 0.98 -8.76
CA ASN A 72 4.47 1.62 -9.78
C ASN A 72 4.27 3.13 -9.91
N GLY A 73 3.28 3.71 -9.23
CA GLY A 73 2.96 5.14 -9.29
C GLY A 73 2.19 5.58 -10.55
N GLN A 74 1.72 4.64 -11.36
CA GLN A 74 0.88 4.98 -12.52
C GLN A 74 -0.45 5.56 -12.06
N THR A 75 -0.86 6.67 -12.69
CA THR A 75 -2.12 7.34 -12.42
C THR A 75 -3.03 7.18 -13.63
N THR A 76 -4.20 6.55 -13.43
CA THR A 76 -5.21 6.33 -14.48
C THR A 76 -6.41 7.24 -14.25
N PRO A 77 -6.81 8.06 -15.25
CA PRO A 77 -7.98 8.94 -15.16
C PRO A 77 -9.30 8.17 -14.98
N LEU A 78 -10.08 8.53 -13.94
CA LEU A 78 -11.45 8.08 -13.69
C LEU A 78 -12.41 9.28 -13.78
N LEU A 79 -12.95 9.77 -12.66
CA LEU A 79 -13.82 10.96 -12.62
C LEU A 79 -13.03 12.26 -12.89
N GLY A 80 -11.74 12.30 -12.57
CA GLY A 80 -10.79 13.29 -13.06
C GLY A 80 -10.22 12.87 -14.40
N THR A 81 -10.06 13.82 -15.34
CA THR A 81 -9.47 13.56 -16.66
C THR A 81 -8.01 13.96 -16.75
N SER A 82 -7.62 14.97 -16.01
CA SER A 82 -6.24 15.46 -15.87
C SER A 82 -6.11 16.31 -14.62
N TYR A 83 -4.88 16.54 -14.19
CA TYR A 83 -4.59 17.45 -13.10
C TYR A 83 -3.31 18.23 -13.36
N LYS A 84 -3.17 19.35 -12.65
CA LYS A 84 -1.97 20.20 -12.69
C LYS A 84 -1.77 20.90 -11.36
N TRP A 85 -0.53 20.94 -10.89
CA TRP A 85 -0.12 21.81 -9.82
C TRP A 85 0.19 23.22 -10.37
N GLU A 86 -0.29 24.25 -9.70
CA GLU A 86 -0.14 25.66 -10.05
C GLU A 86 0.24 26.47 -8.81
N ASP A 87 0.64 27.72 -9.02
CA ASP A 87 0.91 28.69 -7.96
C ASP A 87 1.99 28.16 -6.95
N ASN A 88 3.13 27.72 -7.49
CA ASN A 88 4.22 27.09 -6.71
C ASN A 88 3.74 25.89 -5.88
N ASP A 89 2.96 25.01 -6.48
CA ASP A 89 2.39 23.81 -5.88
C ASP A 89 1.41 24.09 -4.70
N LEU A 90 0.87 25.32 -4.62
CA LEU A 90 -0.16 25.69 -3.66
C LEU A 90 -1.59 25.44 -4.16
N LYS A 91 -1.75 25.15 -5.46
CA LYS A 91 -3.05 24.82 -6.05
C LYS A 91 -2.96 23.56 -6.87
N LEU A 92 -3.83 22.60 -6.58
CA LEU A 92 -4.07 21.43 -7.44
C LEU A 92 -5.37 21.68 -8.20
N VAL A 93 -5.30 21.80 -9.51
CA VAL A 93 -6.45 21.95 -10.39
C VAL A 93 -6.74 20.61 -11.05
N VAL A 94 -7.94 20.08 -10.87
CA VAL A 94 -8.40 18.80 -11.44
C VAL A 94 -9.54 19.07 -12.42
N ASN A 95 -9.37 18.63 -13.68
CA ASN A 95 -10.43 18.68 -14.67
C ASN A 95 -11.39 17.51 -14.48
N ILE A 96 -12.69 17.77 -14.34
CA ILE A 96 -13.70 16.76 -14.02
C ILE A 96 -14.36 16.25 -15.30
N ARG A 97 -14.51 14.92 -15.39
CA ARG A 97 -15.15 14.24 -16.52
C ARG A 97 -16.61 14.67 -16.66
N GLN A 98 -16.96 15.07 -17.89
CA GLN A 98 -18.32 15.50 -18.22
C GLN A 98 -19.16 14.32 -18.72
N GLY A 99 -20.49 14.40 -18.52
CA GLY A 99 -21.45 13.40 -19.02
C GLY A 99 -21.56 12.12 -18.20
N VAL A 100 -20.86 12.04 -17.05
CA VAL A 100 -21.01 10.95 -16.08
C VAL A 100 -22.37 11.07 -15.37
N LYS A 101 -22.95 9.93 -15.03
CA LYS A 101 -24.18 9.84 -14.23
C LYS A 101 -23.97 8.96 -13.02
N TRP A 102 -24.63 9.31 -11.95
CA TRP A 102 -24.84 8.41 -10.81
C TRP A 102 -25.67 7.19 -11.23
N SER A 103 -25.63 6.12 -10.48
CA SER A 103 -26.35 4.88 -10.78
C SER A 103 -27.88 5.05 -10.79
N ASP A 104 -28.43 6.06 -10.14
CA ASP A 104 -29.84 6.45 -10.18
C ASP A 104 -30.19 7.33 -11.40
N GLY A 105 -29.21 7.66 -12.25
CA GLY A 105 -29.40 8.47 -13.47
C GLY A 105 -29.18 9.98 -13.27
N THR A 106 -28.99 10.45 -12.03
CA THR A 106 -28.69 11.87 -11.73
C THR A 106 -27.33 12.26 -12.33
N PRO A 107 -27.18 13.47 -12.93
CA PRO A 107 -25.89 13.92 -13.44
C PRO A 107 -24.85 14.08 -12.34
N PHE A 108 -23.64 13.56 -12.56
CA PHE A 108 -22.45 13.84 -11.74
C PHE A 108 -21.77 15.12 -12.25
N THR A 109 -21.27 15.94 -11.33
CA THR A 109 -20.63 17.22 -11.62
C THR A 109 -19.43 17.50 -10.71
N ALA A 110 -18.68 18.55 -11.02
CA ALA A 110 -17.62 19.07 -10.17
C ALA A 110 -18.12 19.49 -8.76
N ASN A 111 -19.42 19.81 -8.63
CA ASN A 111 -20.01 20.15 -7.34
C ASN A 111 -20.07 18.95 -6.41
N ASP A 112 -20.34 17.74 -6.91
CA ASP A 112 -20.32 16.51 -6.10
C ASP A 112 -18.91 16.24 -5.55
N VAL A 113 -17.87 16.53 -6.33
CA VAL A 113 -16.48 16.42 -5.87
C VAL A 113 -16.21 17.45 -4.75
N ALA A 114 -16.50 18.72 -4.99
CA ALA A 114 -16.31 19.75 -3.96
C ALA A 114 -17.16 19.48 -2.72
N PHE A 115 -18.40 19.02 -2.88
CA PHE A 115 -19.28 18.57 -1.80
C PHE A 115 -18.60 17.47 -0.99
N THR A 116 -18.08 16.41 -1.64
CA THR A 116 -17.45 15.29 -0.96
C THR A 116 -16.39 15.75 0.04
N PHE A 117 -15.44 16.59 -0.41
CA PHE A 117 -14.36 17.06 0.44
C PHE A 117 -14.87 18.04 1.53
N ASN A 118 -15.79 18.94 1.21
CA ASN A 118 -16.36 19.86 2.18
C ASN A 118 -17.26 19.16 3.21
N TYR A 119 -17.90 18.04 2.81
CA TYR A 119 -18.68 17.20 3.72
C TYR A 119 -17.79 16.55 4.78
N LEU A 120 -16.58 16.09 4.41
CA LEU A 120 -15.58 15.59 5.37
C LEU A 120 -15.13 16.70 6.33
N LYS A 121 -14.99 17.95 5.88
CA LYS A 121 -14.68 19.10 6.73
C LYS A 121 -15.75 19.34 7.78
N GLN A 122 -17.01 19.21 7.39
CA GLN A 122 -18.16 19.41 8.27
C GLN A 122 -18.40 18.23 9.22
N ASN A 123 -17.90 17.04 8.87
CA ASN A 123 -18.08 15.80 9.62
C ASN A 123 -16.72 15.14 9.96
N PRO A 124 -15.91 15.71 10.87
CA PRO A 124 -14.57 15.21 11.15
C PRO A 124 -14.51 13.76 11.63
N SER A 125 -15.60 13.23 12.21
CA SER A 125 -15.70 11.83 12.67
C SER A 125 -15.60 10.80 11.56
N ILE A 126 -15.86 11.19 10.30
CA ILE A 126 -15.73 10.33 9.11
C ILE A 126 -14.53 10.70 8.22
N ASP A 127 -13.76 11.72 8.57
CA ASP A 127 -12.50 12.06 7.90
C ASP A 127 -11.35 11.18 8.42
N LEU A 128 -11.50 9.88 8.30
CA LEU A 128 -10.54 8.87 8.80
C LEU A 128 -9.16 8.95 8.13
N SER A 129 -9.09 9.61 6.97
CA SER A 129 -7.83 9.80 6.22
C SER A 129 -7.16 11.14 6.49
N GLY A 130 -7.75 11.95 7.36
CA GLY A 130 -7.20 13.26 7.73
C GLY A 130 -7.10 14.24 6.55
N ILE A 131 -8.11 14.25 5.66
CA ILE A 131 -8.16 15.19 4.53
C ILE A 131 -8.05 16.65 5.05
N TRP A 132 -8.69 16.94 6.19
CA TRP A 132 -8.65 18.25 6.82
C TRP A 132 -7.77 18.32 8.08
N ALA A 133 -6.94 17.29 8.31
CA ALA A 133 -5.95 17.38 9.39
C ALA A 133 -4.98 18.55 9.14
N PRO A 134 -4.46 19.22 10.18
CA PRO A 134 -3.49 20.32 10.01
C PRO A 134 -2.27 19.94 9.16
N SER A 135 -1.86 18.68 9.19
CA SER A 135 -0.73 18.14 8.40
C SER A 135 -1.00 18.02 6.90
N SER A 136 -2.25 18.10 6.46
CA SER A 136 -2.60 18.11 5.04
C SER A 136 -2.26 19.44 4.36
N TYR A 137 -2.29 20.53 5.13
CA TYR A 137 -2.16 21.93 4.67
C TYR A 137 -3.27 22.37 3.70
N LEU A 138 -4.35 21.58 3.56
CA LEU A 138 -5.48 21.91 2.70
C LEU A 138 -6.28 23.07 3.32
N GLU A 139 -6.49 24.13 2.55
CA GLU A 139 -7.20 25.34 2.94
C GLU A 139 -8.65 25.34 2.47
N SER A 140 -8.86 25.04 1.19
CA SER A 140 -10.18 25.06 0.57
C SER A 140 -10.29 24.10 -0.60
N VAL A 141 -11.54 23.69 -0.90
CA VAL A 141 -11.91 22.92 -2.10
C VAL A 141 -13.10 23.59 -2.77
N GLN A 142 -12.98 23.95 -4.04
CA GLN A 142 -14.00 24.69 -4.78
C GLN A 142 -14.21 24.12 -6.17
N ALA A 143 -15.47 24.03 -6.62
CA ALA A 143 -15.81 23.73 -7.99
C ALA A 143 -15.89 25.02 -8.81
N THR A 144 -15.26 25.05 -9.96
CA THR A 144 -15.26 26.22 -10.86
C THR A 144 -15.18 25.76 -12.33
N GLY A 145 -16.22 26.05 -13.12
CA GLY A 145 -16.19 25.85 -14.57
C GLY A 145 -15.88 24.42 -15.04
N GLY A 146 -16.34 23.40 -14.31
CA GLY A 146 -16.05 21.99 -14.63
C GLY A 146 -14.75 21.47 -14.06
N ASN A 147 -14.02 22.28 -13.31
CA ASN A 147 -12.81 21.91 -12.56
C ASN A 147 -13.09 21.89 -11.07
N VAL A 148 -12.23 21.19 -10.33
CA VAL A 148 -12.13 21.33 -8.87
C VAL A 148 -10.74 21.83 -8.53
N ILE A 149 -10.69 22.86 -7.69
CA ILE A 149 -9.45 23.49 -7.22
C ILE A 149 -9.29 23.17 -5.74
N PHE A 150 -8.19 22.49 -5.42
CA PHE A 150 -7.74 22.26 -4.05
C PHE A 150 -6.65 23.30 -3.75
N SER A 151 -6.89 24.18 -2.78
CA SER A 151 -5.93 25.20 -2.36
C SER A 151 -5.27 24.83 -1.06
N PHE A 152 -3.97 25.06 -0.95
CA PHE A 152 -3.14 24.76 0.19
C PHE A 152 -2.47 26.03 0.72
N TYR A 153 -2.36 26.19 2.04
CA TYR A 153 -1.58 27.29 2.64
C TYR A 153 -0.08 26.99 2.71
N LYS A 154 0.32 25.72 2.45
CA LYS A 154 1.69 25.26 2.29
C LYS A 154 1.70 24.08 1.32
N ALA A 155 2.67 24.04 0.39
CA ALA A 155 2.77 22.96 -0.60
C ALA A 155 2.88 21.58 0.06
N ASN A 156 2.11 20.61 -0.47
CA ASN A 156 2.09 19.22 -0.03
C ASN A 156 1.72 18.30 -1.20
N THR A 157 2.62 18.19 -2.16
CA THR A 157 2.34 17.45 -3.40
C THR A 157 2.05 15.96 -3.22
N PRO A 158 2.64 15.22 -2.23
CA PRO A 158 2.26 13.84 -1.97
C PRO A 158 0.81 13.67 -1.51
N PHE A 159 0.19 14.72 -0.97
CA PHE A 159 -1.21 14.68 -0.56
C PHE A 159 -2.17 14.45 -1.74
N PHE A 160 -1.68 14.59 -2.98
CA PHE A 160 -2.38 14.18 -4.19
C PHE A 160 -2.95 12.77 -4.08
N LEU A 161 -2.20 11.80 -3.54
CA LEU A 161 -2.70 10.43 -3.36
C LEU A 161 -4.01 10.40 -2.56
N ASN A 162 -4.05 11.13 -1.44
CA ASN A 162 -5.23 11.19 -0.56
C ASN A 162 -6.44 11.84 -1.25
N LEU A 163 -6.23 12.82 -2.11
CA LEU A 163 -7.29 13.48 -2.86
C LEU A 163 -7.72 12.65 -4.07
N ALA A 164 -6.75 12.11 -4.81
CA ALA A 164 -6.95 11.39 -6.05
C ALA A 164 -7.77 10.10 -5.88
N THR A 165 -7.50 9.36 -4.79
CA THR A 165 -8.12 8.06 -4.52
C THR A 165 -9.32 8.13 -3.58
N ARG A 166 -9.84 9.34 -3.26
CA ARG A 166 -11.03 9.47 -2.42
C ARG A 166 -12.29 9.10 -3.18
N PRO A 167 -13.11 8.15 -2.67
CA PRO A 167 -14.40 7.85 -3.28
C PRO A 167 -15.30 9.09 -3.26
N ILE A 168 -15.87 9.42 -4.40
CA ILE A 168 -16.76 10.58 -4.54
C ILE A 168 -18.19 10.15 -4.22
N ILE A 169 -18.91 10.97 -3.44
CA ILE A 169 -20.25 10.68 -2.96
C ILE A 169 -21.28 11.67 -3.54
N PRO A 170 -22.53 11.22 -3.80
CA PRO A 170 -23.58 12.07 -4.37
C PRO A 170 -24.12 13.08 -3.35
N GLU A 171 -24.03 14.38 -3.68
CA GLU A 171 -24.55 15.45 -2.85
C GLU A 171 -26.04 15.28 -2.54
N HIS A 172 -26.85 14.93 -3.57
CA HIS A 172 -28.30 14.80 -3.45
C HIS A 172 -28.77 13.70 -2.48
N ILE A 173 -27.89 12.76 -2.12
CA ILE A 173 -28.13 11.72 -1.11
C ILE A 173 -27.50 12.13 0.24
N TRP A 174 -26.18 12.37 0.24
CA TRP A 174 -25.39 12.53 1.46
C TRP A 174 -25.70 13.83 2.22
N SER A 175 -26.16 14.89 1.54
CA SER A 175 -26.58 16.13 2.20
C SER A 175 -27.77 15.93 3.18
N ARG A 176 -28.49 14.82 3.07
CA ARG A 176 -29.63 14.47 3.92
C ARG A 176 -29.27 13.52 5.07
N VAL A 177 -28.06 13.00 5.09
CA VAL A 177 -27.61 12.05 6.13
C VAL A 177 -27.28 12.81 7.40
N LYS A 178 -28.03 12.54 8.47
CA LYS A 178 -27.88 13.27 9.75
C LYS A 178 -26.69 12.78 10.57
N ASN A 179 -26.42 11.48 10.52
CA ASN A 179 -25.35 10.84 11.31
C ASN A 179 -24.50 9.93 10.40
N PRO A 180 -23.55 10.51 9.62
CA PRO A 180 -22.80 9.74 8.63
C PRO A 180 -21.85 8.68 9.23
N SER A 181 -21.43 8.84 10.49
CA SER A 181 -20.55 7.87 11.16
C SER A 181 -21.23 6.56 11.55
N GLU A 182 -22.58 6.56 11.63
CA GLU A 182 -23.38 5.39 11.96
C GLU A 182 -24.18 4.85 10.76
N TRP A 183 -24.06 5.49 9.61
CA TRP A 183 -24.84 5.13 8.43
C TRP A 183 -24.10 4.12 7.54
N ASP A 184 -24.61 2.90 7.47
CA ASP A 184 -24.03 1.81 6.66
C ASP A 184 -24.34 1.92 5.16
N ASN A 185 -25.13 2.94 4.73
CA ASN A 185 -25.49 3.20 3.34
C ASN A 185 -26.05 1.96 2.61
N PRO A 186 -27.20 1.40 3.04
CA PRO A 186 -27.69 0.11 2.57
C PRO A 186 -28.07 0.07 1.09
N GLU A 187 -28.35 1.23 0.49
CA GLU A 187 -28.68 1.40 -0.94
C GLU A 187 -27.68 2.35 -1.60
N PRO A 188 -26.45 1.91 -1.84
CA PRO A 188 -25.38 2.79 -2.30
C PRO A 188 -25.63 3.29 -3.73
N ILE A 189 -25.59 4.61 -3.91
CA ILE A 189 -25.62 5.29 -5.21
C ILE A 189 -24.21 5.77 -5.53
N GLY A 190 -23.58 5.20 -6.55
CA GLY A 190 -22.22 5.49 -6.99
C GLY A 190 -22.13 5.75 -8.50
N THR A 191 -20.95 6.15 -8.97
CA THR A 191 -20.65 6.29 -10.40
C THR A 191 -19.99 5.05 -10.98
N GLY A 192 -19.58 4.10 -10.12
CA GLY A 192 -18.78 2.93 -10.48
C GLY A 192 -19.45 1.95 -11.44
N PRO A 193 -18.66 0.99 -11.96
CA PRO A 193 -19.11 0.04 -12.99
C PRO A 193 -20.19 -0.94 -12.53
N PHE A 194 -20.40 -1.08 -11.22
CA PHE A 194 -21.39 -2.02 -10.66
C PHE A 194 -22.27 -1.34 -9.62
N ILE A 195 -23.45 -1.94 -9.43
CA ILE A 195 -24.42 -1.60 -8.39
C ILE A 195 -24.74 -2.84 -7.55
N VAL A 196 -25.15 -2.63 -6.29
CA VAL A 196 -25.58 -3.74 -5.41
C VAL A 196 -26.90 -4.31 -5.91
N LYS A 197 -26.91 -5.61 -6.21
CA LYS A 197 -28.09 -6.36 -6.64
C LYS A 197 -28.75 -7.12 -5.50
N ASN A 198 -27.94 -7.72 -4.63
CA ASN A 198 -28.43 -8.53 -3.52
C ASN A 198 -27.38 -8.66 -2.43
N VAL A 199 -27.82 -8.67 -1.18
CA VAL A 199 -27.01 -8.94 0.02
C VAL A 199 -27.58 -10.16 0.72
N ASN A 200 -26.77 -11.20 0.88
CA ASN A 200 -27.12 -12.45 1.56
C ASN A 200 -26.20 -12.66 2.77
N VAL A 201 -26.56 -12.04 3.88
CA VAL A 201 -25.76 -12.10 5.13
C VAL A 201 -25.61 -13.54 5.64
N PRO A 202 -26.65 -14.42 5.65
CA PRO A 202 -26.46 -15.81 6.07
C PRO A 202 -25.40 -16.58 5.28
N ASN A 203 -25.21 -16.26 4.00
CA ASN A 203 -24.21 -16.88 3.14
C ASN A 203 -22.93 -16.04 3.00
N ASN A 204 -22.79 -14.94 3.74
CA ASN A 204 -21.68 -14.01 3.66
C ASN A 204 -21.38 -13.51 2.23
N THR A 205 -22.42 -13.27 1.41
CA THR A 205 -22.26 -12.92 -0.01
C THR A 205 -22.98 -11.63 -0.39
N VAL A 206 -22.30 -10.77 -1.16
CA VAL A 206 -22.88 -9.64 -1.88
C VAL A 206 -22.79 -9.91 -3.38
N THR A 207 -23.89 -9.73 -4.08
CA THR A 207 -23.91 -9.79 -5.54
C THR A 207 -24.04 -8.40 -6.11
N LEU A 208 -23.08 -8.03 -6.95
CA LEU A 208 -23.12 -6.82 -7.76
C LEU A 208 -23.55 -7.15 -9.18
N THR A 209 -24.20 -6.20 -9.85
CA THR A 209 -24.54 -6.28 -11.28
C THR A 209 -24.08 -5.01 -12.01
N LYS A 210 -23.87 -5.08 -13.32
CA LYS A 210 -23.48 -3.93 -14.14
C LYS A 210 -24.33 -2.70 -13.85
N ASN A 211 -23.68 -1.54 -13.73
CA ASN A 211 -24.35 -0.25 -13.69
C ASN A 211 -24.81 0.13 -15.11
N PRO A 212 -26.12 0.23 -15.38
CA PRO A 212 -26.62 0.58 -16.73
C PRO A 212 -26.25 2.01 -17.15
N ASN A 213 -25.92 2.88 -16.19
CA ASN A 213 -25.54 4.27 -16.40
C ASN A 213 -24.02 4.49 -16.44
N TYR A 214 -23.21 3.39 -16.45
CA TYR A 214 -21.75 3.53 -16.42
C TYR A 214 -21.24 4.27 -17.65
N TRP A 215 -20.38 5.25 -17.41
CA TRP A 215 -19.90 6.19 -18.43
C TRP A 215 -18.93 5.57 -19.46
N MET A 216 -18.15 4.54 -19.06
CA MET A 216 -17.20 3.89 -19.96
C MET A 216 -17.93 2.84 -20.81
N LYS A 217 -18.22 3.21 -22.07
CA LYS A 217 -18.94 2.34 -23.01
C LYS A 217 -18.22 1.00 -23.20
N GLY A 218 -18.98 -0.10 -23.15
CA GLY A 218 -18.47 -1.45 -23.32
C GLY A 218 -17.79 -2.02 -22.06
N ARG A 219 -17.87 -1.34 -20.94
CA ARG A 219 -17.35 -1.78 -19.65
C ARG A 219 -18.46 -1.79 -18.60
N PRO A 220 -18.30 -2.61 -17.57
CA PRO A 220 -17.39 -3.75 -17.40
C PRO A 220 -17.73 -4.90 -18.35
N TYR A 221 -16.83 -5.87 -18.54
CA TYR A 221 -17.09 -7.02 -19.42
C TYR A 221 -17.97 -8.08 -18.76
N VAL A 222 -17.78 -8.37 -17.46
CA VAL A 222 -18.58 -9.33 -16.70
C VAL A 222 -19.93 -8.74 -16.30
N ASP A 223 -21.00 -9.54 -16.28
CA ASP A 223 -22.35 -9.07 -15.93
C ASP A 223 -22.55 -8.90 -14.43
N ASN A 224 -21.97 -9.81 -13.63
CA ASN A 224 -22.11 -9.79 -12.19
C ASN A 224 -20.80 -10.13 -11.50
N ILE A 225 -20.68 -9.69 -10.24
CA ILE A 225 -19.65 -10.13 -9.29
C ILE A 225 -20.36 -10.71 -8.07
N ALA A 226 -20.04 -11.96 -7.72
CA ALA A 226 -20.48 -12.58 -6.48
C ALA A 226 -19.31 -12.55 -5.50
N TYR A 227 -19.33 -11.60 -4.57
CA TYR A 227 -18.31 -11.40 -3.54
C TYR A 227 -18.71 -12.14 -2.27
N THR A 228 -17.89 -13.08 -1.82
CA THR A 228 -18.11 -13.89 -0.62
C THR A 228 -16.95 -13.73 0.34
N VAL A 229 -17.22 -13.50 1.63
CA VAL A 229 -16.21 -13.52 2.67
C VAL A 229 -16.24 -14.84 3.43
N VAL A 230 -15.03 -15.31 3.82
CA VAL A 230 -14.85 -16.54 4.58
C VAL A 230 -13.96 -16.32 5.80
N LEU A 231 -14.10 -17.21 6.78
CA LEU A 231 -13.44 -17.05 8.10
C LEU A 231 -11.96 -17.46 8.10
N SER A 232 -11.51 -18.21 7.08
CA SER A 232 -10.13 -18.72 7.08
C SER A 232 -9.55 -18.85 5.68
N ASN A 233 -8.22 -18.76 5.59
CA ASN A 233 -7.47 -19.07 4.37
C ASN A 233 -7.71 -20.51 3.88
N THR A 234 -7.89 -21.46 4.79
CA THR A 234 -8.22 -22.86 4.44
C THR A 234 -9.54 -22.96 3.68
N THR A 235 -10.59 -22.29 4.16
CA THR A 235 -11.89 -22.27 3.48
C THR A 235 -11.80 -21.60 2.10
N ALA A 236 -11.04 -20.51 1.97
CA ALA A 236 -10.81 -19.84 0.69
C ALA A 236 -10.09 -20.77 -0.31
N LEU A 237 -9.04 -21.47 0.14
CA LEU A 237 -8.34 -22.49 -0.66
C LEU A 237 -9.26 -23.63 -1.10
N GLU A 238 -10.08 -24.16 -0.19
CA GLU A 238 -11.06 -25.23 -0.52
C GLU A 238 -12.04 -24.79 -1.60
N MET A 239 -12.53 -23.54 -1.53
CA MET A 239 -13.42 -23.00 -2.57
C MET A 239 -12.71 -22.85 -3.92
N LEU A 240 -11.45 -22.41 -3.92
CA LEU A 240 -10.63 -22.32 -5.14
C LEU A 240 -10.40 -23.71 -5.75
N LEU A 241 -9.97 -24.69 -4.95
CA LEU A 241 -9.73 -26.07 -5.37
C LEU A 241 -11.00 -26.79 -5.88
N ALA A 242 -12.16 -26.47 -5.28
CA ALA A 242 -13.46 -27.00 -5.69
C ALA A 242 -14.06 -26.25 -6.90
N ASN A 243 -13.34 -25.31 -7.53
CA ASN A 243 -13.84 -24.44 -8.59
C ASN A 243 -15.13 -23.68 -8.22
N LYS A 244 -15.25 -23.26 -6.96
CA LYS A 244 -16.33 -22.43 -6.42
C LYS A 244 -15.96 -20.95 -6.36
N ALA A 245 -14.71 -20.62 -6.60
CA ALA A 245 -14.16 -19.27 -6.73
C ALA A 245 -13.38 -19.14 -8.04
N ASP A 246 -13.46 -17.98 -8.68
CA ASP A 246 -12.65 -17.62 -9.85
C ASP A 246 -11.45 -16.76 -9.44
N LEU A 247 -11.62 -15.93 -8.39
CA LEU A 247 -10.57 -15.12 -7.75
C LEU A 247 -10.65 -15.30 -6.23
N VAL A 248 -9.50 -15.47 -5.61
CA VAL A 248 -9.35 -15.56 -4.14
C VAL A 248 -8.31 -14.56 -3.67
N GLY A 249 -8.57 -13.90 -2.54
CA GLY A 249 -7.61 -13.11 -1.79
C GLY A 249 -7.35 -13.75 -0.43
N ALA A 250 -6.28 -14.56 -0.31
CA ALA A 250 -5.94 -15.26 0.91
C ALA A 250 -4.47 -15.69 0.93
N PHE A 251 -3.81 -15.65 2.09
CA PHE A 251 -2.49 -16.26 2.23
C PHE A 251 -2.58 -17.78 2.14
N ILE A 252 -2.00 -18.37 1.12
CA ILE A 252 -1.94 -19.82 0.90
C ILE A 252 -0.48 -20.28 1.01
N PRO A 253 -0.07 -20.96 2.10
CA PRO A 253 1.27 -21.49 2.22
C PRO A 253 1.63 -22.38 1.03
N ASN A 254 2.83 -22.20 0.48
CA ASN A 254 3.31 -23.02 -0.64
C ASN A 254 2.38 -23.01 -1.86
N ILE A 255 1.83 -21.83 -2.19
CA ILE A 255 0.85 -21.62 -3.28
C ILE A 255 1.30 -22.23 -4.61
N GLN A 256 2.58 -22.19 -4.92
CA GLN A 256 3.14 -22.75 -6.14
C GLN A 256 2.82 -24.25 -6.29
N GLN A 257 2.99 -25.05 -5.21
CA GLN A 257 2.74 -26.48 -5.23
C GLN A 257 1.26 -26.82 -5.03
N ILE A 258 0.61 -26.12 -4.10
CA ILE A 258 -0.77 -26.44 -3.72
C ILE A 258 -1.76 -26.04 -4.81
N TRP A 259 -1.48 -24.97 -5.56
CA TRP A 259 -2.38 -24.43 -6.57
C TRP A 259 -1.78 -24.38 -7.97
N ALA A 260 -0.74 -23.56 -8.21
CA ALA A 260 -0.27 -23.24 -9.55
C ALA A 260 0.22 -24.48 -10.32
N ASN A 261 1.02 -25.33 -9.70
CA ASN A 261 1.58 -26.54 -10.34
C ASN A 261 0.54 -27.63 -10.65
N ARG A 262 -0.68 -27.57 -10.06
CA ARG A 262 -1.73 -28.57 -10.37
C ARG A 262 -2.24 -28.45 -11.80
N ASN A 263 -2.31 -27.23 -12.32
CA ASN A 263 -2.64 -26.95 -13.72
C ASN A 263 -2.08 -25.58 -14.12
N PRO A 264 -0.79 -25.50 -14.50
CA PRO A 264 -0.12 -24.21 -14.76
C PRO A 264 -0.75 -23.41 -15.92
N SER A 265 -1.54 -24.02 -16.78
CA SER A 265 -2.20 -23.33 -17.89
C SER A 265 -3.37 -22.45 -17.45
N ILE A 266 -4.05 -22.80 -16.33
CA ILE A 266 -5.24 -22.10 -15.84
C ILE A 266 -5.13 -21.62 -14.40
N ASN A 267 -4.35 -22.31 -13.56
CA ASN A 267 -4.17 -21.93 -12.16
C ASN A 267 -3.08 -20.90 -12.06
N LYS A 268 -3.44 -19.69 -11.68
CA LYS A 268 -2.54 -18.55 -11.61
C LYS A 268 -2.56 -17.96 -10.20
N TYR A 269 -1.51 -17.25 -9.88
CA TYR A 269 -1.45 -16.34 -8.75
C TYR A 269 -0.47 -15.20 -9.07
N TRP A 270 -0.69 -14.08 -8.42
CA TRP A 270 0.25 -12.96 -8.40
C TRP A 270 0.14 -12.26 -7.05
N TRP A 271 1.27 -12.23 -6.36
CA TRP A 271 1.40 -11.63 -5.04
C TRP A 271 2.34 -10.44 -5.12
N PRO A 272 1.87 -9.29 -5.64
CA PRO A 272 2.72 -8.12 -5.78
C PRO A 272 3.18 -7.60 -4.42
N VAL A 273 4.45 -7.19 -4.39
CA VAL A 273 5.03 -6.54 -3.22
C VAL A 273 4.51 -5.11 -3.14
N TYR A 274 3.87 -4.75 -2.03
CA TYR A 274 3.33 -3.41 -1.79
C TYR A 274 3.90 -2.72 -0.54
N SER A 275 4.58 -3.47 0.35
CA SER A 275 5.18 -2.99 1.58
C SER A 275 6.33 -3.91 1.99
N ILE A 276 6.84 -3.75 3.20
CA ILE A 276 7.89 -4.57 3.80
C ILE A 276 7.49 -5.01 5.20
N ASN A 277 8.02 -6.15 5.66
CA ASN A 277 8.05 -6.51 7.08
C ASN A 277 9.33 -6.00 7.70
N ILE A 278 9.25 -5.44 8.88
CA ILE A 278 10.36 -4.77 9.56
C ILE A 278 10.54 -5.30 10.98
N LEU A 279 11.78 -5.30 11.44
CA LEU A 279 12.10 -5.40 12.86
C LEU A 279 12.28 -3.98 13.40
N LEU A 280 11.32 -3.53 14.17
CA LEU A 280 11.36 -2.26 14.90
C LEU A 280 12.27 -2.36 16.11
N PHE A 281 12.97 -1.28 16.41
CA PHE A 281 13.65 -1.04 17.67
C PHE A 281 12.97 0.11 18.41
N ASN A 282 12.89 0.04 19.73
CA ASN A 282 12.65 1.26 20.51
C ASN A 282 13.98 2.00 20.65
N THR A 283 14.20 2.99 19.77
CA THR A 283 15.50 3.71 19.69
C THR A 283 15.78 4.62 20.90
N LEU A 284 14.80 4.83 21.78
CA LEU A 284 15.01 5.54 23.04
C LEU A 284 15.58 4.65 24.16
N LYS A 285 15.58 3.32 23.97
CA LYS A 285 16.09 2.35 24.96
C LYS A 285 17.53 1.92 24.65
N TYR A 286 18.36 1.80 25.70
CA TYR A 286 19.66 1.15 25.61
C TYR A 286 19.47 -0.38 25.43
N PRO A 287 20.24 -1.04 24.55
CA PRO A 287 21.31 -0.53 23.70
C PRO A 287 20.84 -0.12 22.29
N PHE A 288 19.53 -0.12 22.01
CA PHE A 288 18.96 0.17 20.68
C PHE A 288 19.10 1.65 20.26
N ASN A 289 19.45 2.53 21.19
CA ASN A 289 19.82 3.93 20.90
C ASN A 289 21.17 4.07 20.20
N ASN A 290 21.97 3.01 20.11
CA ASN A 290 23.26 2.98 19.41
C ASN A 290 23.08 2.37 18.01
N SER A 291 23.38 3.14 16.93
CA SER A 291 23.26 2.69 15.54
C SER A 291 24.21 1.52 15.21
N ILE A 292 25.40 1.46 15.82
CA ILE A 292 26.35 0.36 15.60
C ILE A 292 25.77 -0.94 16.20
N PHE A 293 25.07 -0.86 17.34
CA PHE A 293 24.37 -2.01 17.91
C PHE A 293 23.25 -2.51 16.97
N ARG A 294 22.43 -1.60 16.42
CA ARG A 294 21.38 -1.95 15.46
C ARG A 294 21.96 -2.54 14.17
N ARG A 295 23.09 -2.01 13.71
CA ARG A 295 23.83 -2.56 12.56
C ARG A 295 24.36 -3.97 12.84
N ALA A 296 24.86 -4.23 14.05
CA ALA A 296 25.28 -5.58 14.46
C ALA A 296 24.09 -6.55 14.47
N VAL A 297 22.93 -6.14 15.01
CA VAL A 297 21.69 -6.93 14.94
C VAL A 297 21.32 -7.22 13.48
N ASN A 298 21.42 -6.25 12.57
CA ASN A 298 21.14 -6.44 11.16
C ASN A 298 22.01 -7.54 10.51
N PHE A 299 23.33 -7.50 10.76
CA PHE A 299 24.24 -8.53 10.23
C PHE A 299 24.05 -9.90 10.87
N ALA A 300 23.51 -9.96 12.09
CA ALA A 300 23.24 -11.21 12.79
C ALA A 300 22.01 -11.95 12.24
N ILE A 301 21.08 -11.28 11.52
CA ILE A 301 19.82 -11.86 11.03
C ILE A 301 19.99 -12.45 9.64
N ASN A 302 19.70 -13.75 9.50
CA ASN A 302 19.63 -14.43 8.21
C ASN A 302 18.27 -14.19 7.53
N LYS A 303 18.18 -13.11 6.74
CA LYS A 303 16.94 -12.70 6.05
C LYS A 303 16.46 -13.74 5.04
N SER A 304 17.38 -14.44 4.36
CA SER A 304 17.01 -15.52 3.43
C SER A 304 16.29 -16.67 4.15
N SER A 305 16.69 -16.98 5.39
CA SER A 305 16.00 -17.98 6.21
C SER A 305 14.62 -17.53 6.67
N LEU A 306 14.41 -16.23 6.87
CA LEU A 306 13.08 -15.67 7.14
C LEU A 306 12.17 -15.84 5.93
N GLU A 307 12.67 -15.49 4.74
CA GLU A 307 11.93 -15.61 3.49
C GLU A 307 11.56 -17.08 3.20
N GLU A 308 12.54 -17.99 3.32
CA GLU A 308 12.32 -19.41 3.06
C GLU A 308 11.28 -20.04 4.01
N LYS A 309 11.41 -19.78 5.32
CA LYS A 309 10.66 -20.52 6.35
C LYS A 309 9.38 -19.85 6.81
N ALA A 310 9.29 -18.51 6.77
CA ALA A 310 8.12 -17.77 7.19
C ALA A 310 7.25 -17.33 6.00
N TYR A 311 7.87 -17.03 4.83
CA TYR A 311 7.21 -16.51 3.64
C TYR A 311 7.22 -17.45 2.43
N TYR A 312 7.81 -18.67 2.56
CA TYR A 312 7.80 -19.70 1.52
C TYR A 312 8.37 -19.24 0.17
N ASN A 313 9.34 -18.32 0.18
CA ASN A 313 10.01 -17.72 -0.98
C ASN A 313 9.08 -16.95 -1.95
N VAL A 314 8.04 -16.29 -1.44
CA VAL A 314 7.08 -15.58 -2.32
C VAL A 314 7.31 -14.08 -2.44
N GLY A 315 7.89 -13.41 -1.45
CA GLY A 315 8.09 -11.96 -1.47
C GLY A 315 9.52 -11.52 -1.77
N GLY A 316 10.48 -12.37 -1.46
CA GLY A 316 11.89 -12.04 -1.44
C GLY A 316 12.30 -11.23 -0.20
N THR A 317 13.62 -11.15 0.04
CA THR A 317 14.17 -10.32 1.12
C THR A 317 13.98 -8.84 0.78
N ALA A 318 13.64 -8.02 1.79
CA ALA A 318 13.48 -6.59 1.59
C ALA A 318 14.83 -5.89 1.32
N ASN A 319 14.80 -4.86 0.46
CA ASN A 319 15.94 -3.98 0.29
C ASN A 319 16.24 -3.24 1.61
N PRO A 320 17.50 -3.13 2.05
CA PRO A 320 17.85 -2.43 3.29
C PRO A 320 17.43 -0.96 3.35
N THR A 321 17.17 -0.31 2.21
CA THR A 321 16.57 1.04 2.17
C THR A 321 15.09 1.03 2.54
N GLY A 322 14.42 -0.11 2.46
CA GLY A 322 12.96 -0.22 2.62
C GLY A 322 12.16 0.02 1.33
N ILE A 323 12.83 0.34 0.22
CA ILE A 323 12.16 0.55 -1.09
C ILE A 323 11.72 -0.80 -1.66
N ILE A 324 10.47 -0.89 -2.09
CA ILE A 324 9.91 -2.10 -2.70
C ILE A 324 10.43 -2.32 -4.14
N PRO A 325 10.49 -3.57 -4.64
CA PRO A 325 11.13 -3.89 -5.92
C PRO A 325 10.68 -3.03 -7.10
N LEU A 326 9.38 -2.81 -7.29
CA LEU A 326 8.84 -2.03 -8.41
C LEU A 326 9.16 -0.51 -8.35
N GLN A 327 9.69 -0.03 -7.25
CA GLN A 327 10.06 1.37 -7.05
C GLN A 327 11.59 1.61 -7.14
N LEU A 328 12.40 0.55 -7.09
CA LEU A 328 13.87 0.66 -7.03
C LEU A 328 14.46 1.45 -8.21
N ASP A 329 14.10 1.11 -9.44
CA ASP A 329 14.66 1.75 -10.65
C ASP A 329 14.42 3.27 -10.67
N LYS A 330 13.31 3.72 -10.12
CA LYS A 330 12.94 5.14 -10.11
C LYS A 330 13.52 5.89 -8.92
N TRP A 331 13.60 5.25 -7.76
CA TRP A 331 13.79 5.97 -6.50
C TRP A 331 15.10 5.67 -5.78
N MET A 332 15.75 4.54 -6.03
CA MET A 332 16.98 4.19 -5.32
C MET A 332 18.18 4.97 -5.85
N ASP A 333 18.99 5.56 -4.95
CA ASP A 333 20.30 6.12 -5.29
C ASP A 333 21.24 4.99 -5.72
N PRO A 334 21.64 4.93 -7.01
CA PRO A 334 22.50 3.85 -7.51
C PRO A 334 23.87 3.82 -6.84
N THR A 335 24.33 4.95 -6.27
CA THR A 335 25.62 5.01 -5.54
C THR A 335 25.58 4.26 -4.22
N LEU A 336 24.39 4.02 -3.66
CA LEU A 336 24.18 3.29 -2.40
C LEU A 336 24.03 1.77 -2.59
N THR A 337 23.95 1.29 -3.83
CA THR A 337 23.79 -0.15 -4.13
C THR A 337 24.83 -1.05 -3.43
N PRO A 338 26.13 -0.72 -3.40
CA PRO A 338 27.12 -1.55 -2.70
C PRO A 338 26.85 -1.65 -1.20
N LEU A 339 26.50 -0.53 -0.56
CA LEU A 339 26.19 -0.49 0.87
C LEU A 339 24.90 -1.24 1.19
N ALA A 340 23.87 -1.06 0.39
CA ALA A 340 22.60 -1.81 0.53
C ALA A 340 22.83 -3.31 0.36
N SER A 341 23.62 -3.75 -0.63
CA SER A 341 23.98 -5.15 -0.82
C SER A 341 24.72 -5.72 0.38
N GLU A 342 25.68 -4.97 0.92
CA GLU A 342 26.40 -5.37 2.12
C GLU A 342 25.47 -5.54 3.34
N LEU A 343 24.59 -4.58 3.60
CA LEU A 343 23.62 -4.62 4.70
C LEU A 343 22.51 -5.67 4.50
N GLY A 344 22.25 -6.07 3.26
CA GLY A 344 21.35 -7.17 2.93
C GLY A 344 21.91 -8.55 3.30
N SER A 345 23.24 -8.68 3.46
CA SER A 345 23.90 -9.95 3.72
C SER A 345 23.84 -10.36 5.19
N TYR A 346 23.81 -11.68 5.43
CA TYR A 346 24.03 -12.28 6.75
C TYR A 346 25.52 -12.44 7.01
N ASN A 347 26.01 -11.91 8.15
CA ASN A 347 27.41 -12.04 8.55
C ASN A 347 27.54 -11.99 10.07
N SER A 348 27.46 -13.14 10.73
CA SER A 348 27.54 -13.23 12.19
C SER A 348 28.90 -12.81 12.76
N GLN A 349 30.01 -12.99 12.02
CA GLN A 349 31.32 -12.52 12.43
C GLN A 349 31.39 -10.99 12.46
N LYS A 350 30.92 -10.33 11.39
CA LYS A 350 30.84 -8.87 11.33
C LYS A 350 29.95 -8.29 12.44
N ALA A 351 28.84 -8.99 12.77
CA ALA A 351 28.00 -8.63 13.92
C ALA A 351 28.78 -8.64 15.23
N GLN A 352 29.58 -9.68 15.47
CA GLN A 352 30.40 -9.79 16.67
C GLN A 352 31.51 -8.72 16.71
N ASP A 353 32.16 -8.43 15.58
CA ASP A 353 33.19 -7.40 15.47
C ASP A 353 32.63 -6.00 15.79
N LEU A 354 31.42 -5.68 15.27
CA LEU A 354 30.73 -4.43 15.57
C LEU A 354 30.36 -4.34 17.07
N LEU A 355 29.82 -5.41 17.67
CA LEU A 355 29.51 -5.43 19.10
C LEU A 355 30.78 -5.22 19.94
N THR A 356 31.89 -5.85 19.56
CA THR A 356 33.20 -5.69 20.22
C THR A 356 33.71 -4.26 20.11
N SER A 357 33.55 -3.62 18.95
CA SER A 357 34.00 -2.23 18.69
C SER A 357 33.33 -1.19 19.59
N ILE A 358 32.12 -1.49 20.09
CA ILE A 358 31.37 -0.65 21.04
C ILE A 358 31.43 -1.17 22.48
N GLY A 359 32.37 -2.07 22.78
CA GLY A 359 32.72 -2.50 24.13
C GLY A 359 31.97 -3.70 24.68
N PHE A 360 31.14 -4.39 23.86
CA PHE A 360 30.50 -5.63 24.29
C PHE A 360 31.43 -6.83 24.19
N LYS A 361 31.35 -7.74 25.18
CA LYS A 361 32.09 -9.01 25.22
C LYS A 361 31.16 -10.13 25.67
N LYS A 362 31.36 -11.35 25.20
CA LYS A 362 30.63 -12.51 25.71
C LYS A 362 31.22 -12.98 27.03
N ASN A 363 30.36 -13.25 28.00
CA ASN A 363 30.75 -13.94 29.24
C ASN A 363 30.80 -15.46 29.04
N SER A 364 31.15 -16.21 30.11
CA SER A 364 31.23 -17.68 30.12
C SER A 364 29.91 -18.40 29.76
N ASN A 365 28.77 -17.71 29.94
CA ASN A 365 27.44 -18.21 29.59
C ASN A 365 27.00 -17.80 28.16
N GLY A 366 27.91 -17.20 27.37
CA GLY A 366 27.65 -16.78 26.01
C GLY A 366 26.81 -15.49 25.86
N ARG A 367 26.49 -14.79 26.98
CA ARG A 367 25.74 -13.55 26.97
C ARG A 367 26.66 -12.34 26.82
N LEU A 368 26.16 -11.29 26.12
CA LEU A 368 26.88 -10.02 26.02
C LEU A 368 26.92 -9.28 27.38
N VAL A 369 28.08 -8.74 27.67
CA VAL A 369 28.35 -7.85 28.79
C VAL A 369 28.81 -6.51 28.21
N GLY A 370 28.21 -5.42 28.65
CA GLY A 370 28.58 -4.08 28.23
C GLY A 370 29.90 -3.61 28.85
N SER A 371 30.42 -2.50 28.38
CA SER A 371 31.66 -1.87 28.91
C SER A 371 31.56 -1.47 30.38
N ASN A 372 30.35 -1.30 30.91
CA ASN A 372 30.04 -1.05 32.32
C ASN A 372 30.07 -2.32 33.19
N GLY A 373 30.33 -3.51 32.62
CA GLY A 373 30.35 -4.81 33.31
C GLY A 373 28.97 -5.43 33.52
N GLU A 374 27.89 -4.82 33.05
CA GLU A 374 26.54 -5.37 33.19
C GLU A 374 26.21 -6.32 32.04
N VAL A 375 25.58 -7.46 32.40
CA VAL A 375 25.07 -8.43 31.43
C VAL A 375 23.81 -7.85 30.78
N LEU A 376 23.73 -7.86 29.43
CA LEU A 376 22.51 -7.46 28.75
C LEU A 376 21.31 -8.31 29.22
N PRO A 377 20.15 -7.67 29.42
CA PRO A 377 18.93 -8.37 29.76
C PRO A 377 18.47 -9.31 28.63
N THR A 378 17.48 -10.13 28.90
CA THR A 378 16.75 -10.83 27.86
C THR A 378 15.71 -9.87 27.30
N PHE A 379 15.82 -9.54 26.02
CA PHE A 379 14.91 -8.61 25.36
C PHE A 379 13.65 -9.32 24.88
N LYS A 380 12.58 -8.58 24.67
CA LYS A 380 11.34 -9.05 24.10
C LYS A 380 11.26 -8.74 22.60
N ILE A 381 10.82 -9.71 21.80
CA ILE A 381 10.38 -9.49 20.42
C ILE A 381 8.86 -9.57 20.43
N LEU A 382 8.21 -8.43 20.33
CA LEU A 382 6.77 -8.30 20.35
C LEU A 382 6.16 -8.71 19.01
N VAL A 383 5.13 -9.56 19.02
CA VAL A 383 4.38 -10.02 17.84
C VAL A 383 2.91 -10.20 18.19
N PRO A 384 1.96 -10.04 17.25
CA PRO A 384 0.55 -10.32 17.50
C PRO A 384 0.28 -11.83 17.57
N VAL A 385 -0.59 -12.24 18.49
CA VAL A 385 -1.09 -13.63 18.59
C VAL A 385 -1.73 -14.03 17.26
N GLY A 386 -1.40 -15.25 16.80
CA GLY A 386 -1.98 -15.83 15.58
C GLY A 386 -1.32 -15.39 14.27
N ALA A 387 -0.44 -14.39 14.28
CA ALA A 387 0.37 -14.02 13.11
C ALA A 387 1.53 -15.02 12.95
N THR A 388 1.25 -16.16 12.34
CA THR A 388 2.19 -17.29 12.25
C THR A 388 3.47 -16.95 11.51
N ASP A 389 3.41 -16.09 10.50
CA ASP A 389 4.54 -15.53 9.77
C ASP A 389 5.45 -14.71 10.71
N PHE A 390 4.88 -13.75 11.46
CA PHE A 390 5.64 -12.93 12.41
C PHE A 390 6.22 -13.76 13.57
N ILE A 391 5.46 -14.73 14.08
CA ILE A 391 5.93 -15.64 15.12
C ILE A 391 7.13 -16.46 14.62
N THR A 392 7.05 -17.00 13.40
CA THR A 392 8.15 -17.76 12.78
C THR A 392 9.37 -16.88 12.55
N MET A 393 9.19 -15.64 12.06
CA MET A 393 10.28 -14.67 11.92
C MET A 393 10.95 -14.40 13.27
N ALA A 394 10.15 -14.15 14.32
CA ALA A 394 10.67 -13.88 15.67
C ALA A 394 11.48 -15.05 16.23
N GLN A 395 11.07 -16.30 15.99
CA GLN A 395 11.80 -17.52 16.39
C GLN A 395 13.17 -17.59 15.71
N ILE A 396 13.22 -17.38 14.39
CA ILE A 396 14.47 -17.40 13.63
C ILE A 396 15.40 -16.27 14.07
N ILE A 397 14.86 -15.05 14.24
CA ILE A 397 15.62 -13.89 14.72
C ILE A 397 16.18 -14.16 16.14
N SER A 398 15.37 -14.71 17.03
CA SER A 398 15.79 -15.06 18.39
C SER A 398 16.97 -16.04 18.40
N GLU A 399 16.92 -17.08 17.56
CA GLU A 399 18.01 -18.04 17.39
C GLU A 399 19.27 -17.37 16.82
N ASN A 400 19.13 -16.55 15.78
CA ASN A 400 20.24 -15.84 15.17
C ASN A 400 20.93 -14.86 16.15
N LEU A 401 20.15 -14.12 16.92
CA LEU A 401 20.65 -13.17 17.91
C LEU A 401 21.38 -13.88 19.08
N LYS A 402 20.89 -15.03 19.51
CA LYS A 402 21.54 -15.86 20.52
C LYS A 402 22.97 -16.25 20.09
N ASN A 403 23.20 -16.52 18.80
CA ASN A 403 24.53 -16.86 18.27
C ASN A 403 25.56 -15.73 18.45
N VAL A 404 25.12 -14.49 18.53
CA VAL A 404 25.98 -13.33 18.79
C VAL A 404 25.92 -12.86 20.26
N GLY A 405 25.20 -13.57 21.13
CA GLY A 405 25.13 -13.32 22.57
C GLY A 405 24.00 -12.39 23.01
N ILE A 406 23.08 -12.06 22.12
CA ILE A 406 21.86 -11.29 22.41
C ILE A 406 20.72 -12.29 22.63
N TYR A 407 20.18 -12.32 23.84
CA TYR A 407 19.10 -13.24 24.23
C TYR A 407 17.75 -12.55 24.14
N THR A 408 16.78 -13.25 23.57
CA THR A 408 15.42 -12.73 23.38
C THR A 408 14.37 -13.76 23.75
N VAL A 409 13.15 -13.28 24.05
CA VAL A 409 11.92 -14.07 24.20
C VAL A 409 10.86 -13.49 23.29
N ILE A 410 9.98 -14.33 22.77
CA ILE A 410 8.87 -13.90 21.92
C ILE A 410 7.71 -13.51 22.83
N ASP A 411 7.28 -12.26 22.72
CA ASP A 411 6.17 -11.70 23.48
C ASP A 411 4.94 -11.62 22.56
N GLN A 412 4.00 -12.55 22.74
CA GLN A 412 2.80 -12.63 21.91
C GLN A 412 1.66 -11.90 22.60
N GLU A 413 1.16 -10.84 22.00
CA GLU A 413 0.04 -10.06 22.52
C GLU A 413 -1.19 -10.12 21.59
N ALA A 414 -2.40 -10.03 22.17
CA ALA A 414 -3.63 -9.87 21.37
C ALA A 414 -3.54 -8.60 20.51
N GLY A 415 -4.18 -8.60 19.34
CA GLY A 415 -3.98 -7.54 18.34
C GLY A 415 -4.17 -6.11 18.89
N SER A 416 -5.18 -5.87 19.74
CA SER A 416 -5.38 -4.55 20.37
C SER A 416 -4.29 -4.19 21.39
N THR A 417 -3.84 -5.15 22.18
CA THR A 417 -2.74 -4.96 23.16
C THR A 417 -1.43 -4.73 22.42
N TYR A 418 -1.14 -5.55 21.40
CA TYR A 418 0.02 -5.38 20.53
C TYR A 418 0.10 -3.95 19.94
N MET A 419 -1.00 -3.44 19.38
CA MET A 419 -1.04 -2.07 18.87
C MET A 419 -0.82 -1.04 19.97
N THR A 420 -1.41 -1.24 21.15
CA THR A 420 -1.20 -0.35 22.30
C THR A 420 0.26 -0.34 22.74
N SER A 421 0.92 -1.50 22.76
CA SER A 421 2.35 -1.64 23.12
C SER A 421 3.26 -0.94 22.08
N LEU A 422 2.96 -1.06 20.78
CA LEU A 422 3.65 -0.31 19.73
C LEU A 422 3.49 1.20 19.90
N MET A 423 2.24 1.66 20.00
CA MET A 423 1.91 3.08 20.10
C MET A 423 2.49 3.72 21.38
N SER A 424 2.46 3.03 22.51
CA SER A 424 3.02 3.53 23.78
C SER A 424 4.54 3.34 23.92
N GLY A 425 5.18 2.52 23.05
CA GLY A 425 6.62 2.25 23.13
C GLY A 425 7.03 1.38 24.30
N THR A 426 6.16 0.51 24.76
CA THR A 426 6.45 -0.42 25.88
C THR A 426 7.10 -1.74 25.43
N PHE A 427 7.74 -1.76 24.27
CA PHE A 427 8.48 -2.89 23.70
C PHE A 427 9.99 -2.60 23.62
N ASP A 428 10.79 -3.64 23.42
CA ASP A 428 12.23 -3.55 23.11
C ASP A 428 12.47 -3.65 21.61
N MET A 429 12.02 -4.73 21.01
CA MET A 429 11.93 -4.99 19.58
C MET A 429 10.51 -5.46 19.23
N ALA A 430 10.07 -5.21 18.00
CA ALA A 430 8.79 -5.71 17.52
C ALA A 430 8.88 -6.07 16.03
N ILE A 431 8.16 -7.09 15.58
CA ILE A 431 7.96 -7.33 14.15
C ILE A 431 6.65 -6.67 13.73
N SER A 432 6.73 -5.82 12.73
CA SER A 432 5.59 -5.07 12.19
C SER A 432 5.66 -5.00 10.66
N SER A 433 4.60 -4.52 10.05
CA SER A 433 4.64 -4.07 8.66
C SER A 433 5.13 -2.64 8.62
N GLY A 434 5.92 -2.26 7.62
CA GLY A 434 6.25 -0.86 7.35
C GLY A 434 4.97 -0.07 7.11
N ALA A 435 4.81 1.03 7.83
CA ALA A 435 3.68 1.93 7.68
C ALA A 435 3.87 2.86 6.47
N GLY A 436 2.78 3.48 5.99
CA GLY A 436 2.88 4.45 4.90
C GLY A 436 3.06 3.82 3.52
N ILE A 437 1.95 3.33 2.96
CA ILE A 437 1.90 2.72 1.63
C ILE A 437 1.60 3.80 0.59
N GLY A 438 2.34 3.79 -0.53
CA GLY A 438 2.10 4.75 -1.60
C GLY A 438 3.03 4.56 -2.80
N PRO A 439 2.85 5.37 -3.86
CA PRO A 439 3.55 5.22 -5.14
C PRO A 439 5.03 5.62 -5.12
N SER A 440 5.57 5.92 -3.96
CA SER A 440 7.00 6.25 -3.76
C SER A 440 7.45 5.91 -2.34
N PRO A 441 8.77 5.79 -2.08
CA PRO A 441 9.31 5.54 -0.75
C PRO A 441 9.00 6.64 0.27
N TYR A 442 8.64 7.85 -0.20
CA TYR A 442 8.25 8.96 0.66
C TYR A 442 7.23 8.55 1.71
N TYR A 443 6.21 7.77 1.34
CA TYR A 443 5.11 7.43 2.25
C TYR A 443 5.58 6.55 3.42
N LEU A 444 6.47 5.58 3.14
CA LEU A 444 7.12 4.78 4.19
C LEU A 444 7.94 5.69 5.12
N TYR A 445 8.84 6.49 4.54
CA TYR A 445 9.74 7.35 5.31
C TYR A 445 9.00 8.44 6.07
N TYR A 446 7.94 9.00 5.48
CA TYR A 446 7.09 9.98 6.15
C TYR A 446 6.37 9.38 7.35
N SER A 447 5.87 8.16 7.23
CA SER A 447 5.20 7.46 8.32
C SER A 447 6.16 7.06 9.44
N GLU A 448 7.34 6.53 9.09
CA GLU A 448 8.28 5.95 10.05
C GLU A 448 9.24 7.00 10.67
N PHE A 449 9.40 8.19 10.07
CA PHE A 449 10.42 9.17 10.48
C PHE A 449 9.92 10.59 10.67
N ASN A 450 8.61 10.84 10.54
CA ASN A 450 8.08 12.17 10.81
C ASN A 450 7.99 12.41 12.33
N PRO A 451 8.72 13.42 12.88
CA PRO A 451 8.70 13.67 14.32
C PRO A 451 7.32 13.96 14.91
N ALA A 452 6.38 14.45 14.08
CA ALA A 452 4.99 14.68 14.49
C ALA A 452 4.21 13.37 14.77
N PHE A 453 4.71 12.23 14.29
CA PHE A 453 4.11 10.91 14.48
C PHE A 453 4.78 10.09 15.58
N SER A 454 5.88 10.61 16.12
CA SER A 454 6.62 10.06 17.25
C SER A 454 6.06 10.52 18.60
N ALA A 455 6.43 9.84 19.69
CA ALA A 455 6.09 10.23 21.05
C ALA A 455 7.11 9.72 22.06
N GLN A 456 7.11 10.26 23.29
CA GLN A 456 7.89 9.69 24.39
C GLN A 456 7.33 8.32 24.81
N ILE A 457 8.16 7.47 25.41
CA ILE A 457 7.72 6.18 25.96
C ILE A 457 6.58 6.45 26.97
N GLY A 458 5.49 5.69 26.84
CA GLY A 458 4.26 5.86 27.63
C GLY A 458 3.24 6.81 27.02
N GLN A 459 3.59 7.51 25.93
CA GLN A 459 2.68 8.36 25.16
C GLN A 459 2.39 7.73 23.79
N THR A 460 1.25 8.05 23.21
CA THR A 460 0.77 7.47 21.96
C THR A 460 1.48 8.08 20.76
N ALA A 461 2.34 7.29 20.09
CA ALA A 461 2.87 7.59 18.76
C ALA A 461 1.82 7.26 17.69
N ILE A 462 1.77 8.02 16.61
CA ILE A 462 0.82 7.80 15.50
C ILE A 462 1.29 6.63 14.63
N SER A 463 2.55 6.66 14.17
CA SER A 463 3.13 5.64 13.28
C SER A 463 4.66 5.49 13.41
N ASP A 464 5.41 6.49 13.86
CA ASP A 464 6.83 6.34 14.17
C ASP A 464 6.99 5.58 15.51
N TYR A 465 6.80 4.28 15.46
CA TYR A 465 6.92 3.41 16.64
C TYR A 465 8.38 3.19 17.04
N SER A 466 9.33 3.38 16.13
CA SER A 466 10.76 3.33 16.42
C SER A 466 11.23 4.51 17.27
N ARG A 467 10.49 5.61 17.26
CA ARG A 467 10.81 6.87 17.94
C ARG A 467 12.17 7.46 17.51
N TYR A 468 12.49 7.18 16.25
CA TYR A 468 13.70 7.69 15.64
C TYR A 468 13.48 9.08 15.05
N THR A 469 14.33 10.02 15.39
CA THR A 469 14.29 11.37 14.83
C THR A 469 15.65 11.76 14.26
N ASN A 470 15.64 12.37 13.07
CA ASN A 470 16.83 12.92 12.45
C ASN A 470 16.47 14.21 11.69
N PRO A 471 17.07 15.37 12.03
CA PRO A 471 16.74 16.65 11.39
C PRO A 471 16.95 16.66 9.87
N LEU A 472 17.95 15.93 9.35
CA LEU A 472 18.19 15.84 7.90
C LEU A 472 17.07 15.06 7.19
N VAL A 473 16.58 13.99 7.82
CA VAL A 473 15.40 13.25 7.30
C VAL A 473 14.19 14.16 7.29
N THR A 474 13.93 14.88 8.39
CA THR A 474 12.81 15.84 8.46
C THR A 474 12.89 16.90 7.36
N ALA A 475 14.09 17.47 7.13
CA ALA A 475 14.31 18.45 6.07
C ALA A 475 14.09 17.84 4.66
N ALA A 476 14.59 16.62 4.42
CA ALA A 476 14.39 15.93 3.15
C ALA A 476 12.92 15.60 2.88
N LEU A 477 12.17 15.15 3.89
CA LEU A 477 10.71 14.94 3.78
C LEU A 477 9.99 16.26 3.43
N GLN A 478 10.41 17.38 3.99
CA GLN A 478 9.86 18.71 3.66
C GLN A 478 10.18 19.12 2.23
N VAL A 479 11.44 18.91 1.77
CA VAL A 479 11.82 19.17 0.36
C VAL A 479 10.94 18.36 -0.56
N PHE A 480 10.80 17.04 -0.34
CA PHE A 480 9.97 16.18 -1.16
C PHE A 480 8.53 16.70 -1.25
N SER A 481 7.92 17.03 -0.13
CA SER A 481 6.52 17.46 -0.08
C SER A 481 6.26 18.86 -0.65
N SER A 482 7.29 19.69 -0.73
CA SER A 482 7.16 21.11 -1.15
C SER A 482 7.29 21.33 -2.66
N THR A 483 7.46 20.28 -3.46
CA THR A 483 7.66 20.40 -4.92
C THR A 483 7.07 19.21 -5.67
N SER A 484 6.63 19.46 -6.92
CA SER A 484 6.28 18.45 -7.91
C SER A 484 7.47 18.10 -8.85
N ASP A 485 8.62 18.74 -8.70
CA ASP A 485 9.84 18.42 -9.47
C ASP A 485 10.41 17.07 -9.04
N LEU A 486 10.36 16.09 -9.96
CA LEU A 486 10.82 14.73 -9.72
C LEU A 486 12.31 14.66 -9.31
N ASN A 487 13.17 15.49 -9.89
CA ASN A 487 14.61 15.47 -9.58
C ASN A 487 14.85 15.90 -8.13
N LEU A 488 14.17 16.95 -7.68
CA LEU A 488 14.26 17.40 -6.29
C LEU A 488 13.69 16.36 -5.33
N GLN A 489 12.58 15.72 -5.70
CA GLN A 489 11.99 14.61 -4.94
C GLN A 489 12.96 13.42 -4.82
N GLN A 490 13.63 13.03 -5.92
CA GLN A 490 14.61 11.95 -5.92
C GLN A 490 15.82 12.29 -5.01
N GLN A 491 16.36 13.51 -5.09
CA GLN A 491 17.47 13.93 -4.22
C GLN A 491 17.08 13.91 -2.73
N ALA A 492 15.86 14.26 -2.41
CA ALA A 492 15.33 14.14 -1.05
C ALA A 492 15.28 12.67 -0.59
N ILE A 493 14.79 11.76 -1.43
CA ILE A 493 14.78 10.32 -1.14
C ILE A 493 16.20 9.78 -0.97
N TYR A 494 17.15 10.12 -1.85
CA TYR A 494 18.56 9.70 -1.76
C TYR A 494 19.21 10.10 -0.43
N THR A 495 18.84 11.28 0.08
CA THR A 495 19.30 11.74 1.40
C THR A 495 18.75 10.84 2.53
N ILE A 496 17.47 10.48 2.47
CA ILE A 496 16.83 9.63 3.48
C ILE A 496 17.38 8.20 3.41
N GLU A 497 17.56 7.64 2.22
CA GLU A 497 18.15 6.31 2.02
C GLU A 497 19.53 6.19 2.66
N ARG A 498 20.38 7.18 2.42
CA ARG A 498 21.73 7.22 3.01
C ARG A 498 21.67 7.16 4.54
N ILE A 499 20.79 7.94 5.15
CA ILE A 499 20.62 7.96 6.60
C ILE A 499 20.01 6.64 7.08
N MET A 500 19.02 6.10 6.36
CA MET A 500 18.43 4.79 6.66
C MET A 500 19.49 3.68 6.70
N LEU A 501 20.38 3.62 5.70
CA LEU A 501 21.45 2.63 5.64
C LEU A 501 22.56 2.86 6.68
N MET A 502 22.78 4.10 7.12
CA MET A 502 23.78 4.41 8.14
C MET A 502 23.28 4.16 9.55
N ASP A 503 22.04 4.52 9.86
CA ASP A 503 21.50 4.52 11.21
C ASP A 503 20.63 3.29 11.52
N LEU A 504 20.04 2.65 10.51
CA LEU A 504 19.16 1.49 10.63
C LEU A 504 18.14 1.65 11.78
N PRO A 505 17.25 2.63 11.73
CA PRO A 505 16.28 2.84 12.81
C PRO A 505 15.29 1.67 12.94
N PHE A 506 15.07 0.93 11.87
CA PHE A 506 14.48 -0.42 11.82
C PHE A 506 15.26 -1.28 10.82
N ILE A 507 15.03 -2.59 10.84
CA ILE A 507 15.63 -3.51 9.86
C ILE A 507 14.54 -4.00 8.92
N PRO A 508 14.62 -3.70 7.60
CA PRO A 508 13.82 -4.39 6.58
C PRO A 508 14.14 -5.89 6.57
N LEU A 509 13.13 -6.73 6.69
CA LEU A 509 13.28 -8.18 6.79
C LEU A 509 12.94 -8.86 5.46
N THR A 510 11.66 -8.89 5.13
CA THR A 510 11.10 -9.48 3.91
C THR A 510 10.16 -8.50 3.25
N ASN A 511 9.94 -8.64 1.97
CA ASN A 511 8.88 -7.92 1.27
C ASN A 511 7.51 -8.44 1.74
N ARG A 512 6.50 -7.55 1.77
CA ARG A 512 5.11 -7.88 2.09
C ARG A 512 4.27 -7.82 0.83
N THR A 513 3.47 -8.88 0.61
CA THR A 513 2.71 -9.05 -0.61
C THR A 513 1.21 -8.93 -0.39
N MET A 514 0.48 -8.50 -1.42
CA MET A 514 -0.96 -8.72 -1.57
C MET A 514 -1.19 -10.16 -2.04
N PHE A 515 -2.40 -10.67 -1.84
CA PHE A 515 -2.73 -12.04 -2.22
C PHE A 515 -3.76 -12.04 -3.35
N GLY A 516 -3.43 -12.68 -4.47
CA GLY A 516 -4.35 -12.85 -5.57
C GLY A 516 -4.12 -14.19 -6.24
N GLU A 517 -5.05 -15.11 -6.11
CA GLU A 517 -5.07 -16.43 -6.73
C GLU A 517 -6.31 -16.54 -7.61
N TRP A 518 -6.14 -16.98 -8.84
CA TRP A 518 -7.28 -17.12 -9.75
C TRP A 518 -7.21 -18.33 -10.67
N SER A 519 -8.38 -18.71 -11.15
CA SER A 519 -8.52 -19.73 -12.18
C SER A 519 -8.88 -19.10 -13.52
N GLU A 520 -8.07 -19.34 -14.54
CA GLU A 520 -8.39 -18.98 -15.92
C GLU A 520 -9.26 -20.03 -16.65
N SER A 521 -10.04 -20.80 -15.91
CA SER A 521 -11.02 -21.72 -16.52
C SER A 521 -12.14 -20.98 -17.23
N ASN A 522 -12.65 -19.91 -16.62
CA ASN A 522 -13.82 -19.17 -17.09
C ASN A 522 -13.48 -17.72 -17.48
N PHE A 523 -12.56 -17.10 -16.76
CA PHE A 523 -12.22 -15.69 -16.90
C PHE A 523 -10.73 -15.51 -17.14
N THR A 524 -10.36 -14.41 -17.80
CA THR A 524 -8.97 -13.96 -18.03
C THR A 524 -8.90 -12.45 -17.93
N GLY A 525 -7.71 -11.87 -18.15
CA GLY A 525 -7.51 -10.42 -18.04
C GLY A 525 -7.20 -9.94 -16.62
N PHE A 526 -6.78 -10.83 -15.72
CA PHE A 526 -6.32 -10.47 -14.38
C PHE A 526 -4.95 -9.78 -14.43
N PRO A 527 -4.68 -8.82 -13.53
CA PRO A 527 -3.36 -8.21 -13.42
C PRO A 527 -2.32 -9.28 -13.01
N ASN A 528 -1.09 -9.11 -13.48
CA ASN A 528 -0.01 -10.05 -13.22
C ASN A 528 1.35 -9.33 -13.30
N GLU A 529 2.44 -10.05 -13.05
CA GLU A 529 3.80 -9.49 -13.03
C GLU A 529 4.21 -8.82 -14.35
N SER A 530 3.78 -9.37 -15.49
CA SER A 530 4.10 -8.80 -16.82
C SER A 530 3.19 -7.63 -17.21
N ASP A 531 2.02 -7.52 -16.60
CA ASP A 531 1.05 -6.45 -16.80
C ASP A 531 0.41 -6.02 -15.47
N PRO A 532 1.16 -5.26 -14.65
CA PRO A 532 0.72 -4.83 -13.31
C PRO A 532 -0.17 -3.57 -13.39
N TYR A 533 -1.20 -3.58 -14.22
CA TYR A 533 -2.10 -2.43 -14.46
C TYR A 533 -3.00 -2.11 -13.26
N SER A 534 -3.18 -3.04 -12.32
CA SER A 534 -4.01 -2.91 -11.12
C SER A 534 -3.46 -3.78 -10.00
N TYR A 535 -4.11 -3.76 -8.86
CA TYR A 535 -3.84 -4.71 -7.76
C TYR A 535 -4.41 -6.09 -8.09
N SER A 536 -3.92 -7.12 -7.40
CA SER A 536 -4.44 -8.48 -7.51
C SER A 536 -5.71 -8.71 -6.68
N GLU A 537 -6.19 -7.69 -5.95
CA GLU A 537 -7.38 -7.74 -5.11
C GLU A 537 -8.12 -6.39 -5.08
N PHE A 538 -9.39 -6.38 -4.62
CA PHE A 538 -10.15 -5.15 -4.41
C PHE A 538 -9.86 -4.58 -3.01
N MET A 539 -9.64 -3.27 -2.94
CA MET A 539 -9.28 -2.56 -1.72
C MET A 539 -10.18 -1.34 -1.52
N GLY A 540 -11.12 -1.43 -0.59
CA GLY A 540 -12.15 -0.42 -0.35
C GLY A 540 -12.04 0.30 0.99
N TYR A 541 -10.84 0.46 1.57
CA TYR A 541 -10.68 1.08 2.89
C TYR A 541 -9.76 2.30 2.89
N ALA A 542 -9.82 3.05 3.98
CA ALA A 542 -9.05 4.29 4.14
C ALA A 542 -7.53 4.04 4.00
N GLY A 543 -6.87 4.74 3.09
CA GLY A 543 -5.43 4.61 2.80
C GLY A 543 -5.09 3.64 1.67
N LEU A 544 -5.98 2.69 1.33
CA LEU A 544 -5.84 1.78 0.18
C LEU A 544 -7.19 1.68 -0.53
N TYR A 545 -7.32 2.39 -1.64
CA TYR A 545 -8.54 2.38 -2.44
C TYR A 545 -8.18 2.13 -3.90
N GLY A 546 -8.64 1.00 -4.46
CA GLY A 546 -8.29 0.59 -5.82
C GLY A 546 -8.75 -0.82 -6.16
N GLY A 547 -8.28 -1.31 -7.30
CA GLY A 547 -8.71 -2.59 -7.88
C GLY A 547 -9.88 -2.44 -8.84
N GLU A 548 -10.45 -1.25 -9.02
CA GLU A 548 -11.53 -1.00 -9.98
C GLU A 548 -11.13 -1.42 -11.39
N LEU A 549 -9.89 -1.10 -11.81
CA LEU A 549 -9.38 -1.45 -13.14
C LEU A 549 -9.38 -2.97 -13.37
N MET A 550 -9.15 -3.80 -12.34
CA MET A 550 -9.30 -5.25 -12.46
C MET A 550 -10.77 -5.62 -12.75
N GLY A 551 -11.72 -5.04 -12.03
CA GLY A 551 -13.15 -5.26 -12.27
C GLY A 551 -13.61 -4.84 -13.68
N LEU A 552 -12.95 -3.83 -14.28
CA LEU A 552 -13.21 -3.37 -15.64
C LEU A 552 -12.60 -4.29 -16.71
N ASN A 553 -11.46 -4.94 -16.45
CA ASN A 553 -10.68 -5.64 -17.46
C ASN A 553 -10.89 -7.16 -17.49
N VAL A 554 -11.25 -7.77 -16.38
CA VAL A 554 -11.56 -9.21 -16.33
C VAL A 554 -12.76 -9.53 -17.23
N HIS A 555 -12.63 -10.58 -18.06
CA HIS A 555 -13.64 -10.98 -19.05
C HIS A 555 -13.68 -12.50 -19.24
N LEU A 556 -14.73 -13.01 -19.88
CA LEU A 556 -14.85 -14.42 -20.22
C LEU A 556 -13.72 -14.82 -21.19
N LYS A 557 -13.20 -16.04 -20.99
CA LYS A 557 -12.15 -16.65 -21.80
C LYS A 557 -12.64 -17.11 -23.16
#